data_2f227b4c9eaa96f6e0d0304ff40e747c
#
_entry.id   2f227b4c9eaa96f6e0d0304ff40e747c
#
_cell.length_a   1.000
_cell.length_b   1.000
_cell.length_c   1.000
_cell.angle_alpha   90.00
_cell.angle_beta   90.00
_cell.angle_gamma   90.00
#
_symmetry.space_group_name_H-M   'P 1'
#
loop_
_entity.id
_entity.type
_entity.pdbx_description
1 polymer ?
#
loop_
_entity_poly.entity_id
_entity_poly.type
_entity_poly.pdbx_seq_one_letter_code
_entity_poly.pdbx_strand_id
1 'polypeptide(L)'
;MYEHHKERLLSRTAFLRRLARHAAIAVFVVAGSLVVGMAGYVHFEGLGWLDAFVNAAMLLGGMGPIWSPATPGGKVFAGVYALYAGMVFLVVASIILAPLVHRVLHRFHWEDKG
;
A
#
# COMPACT_ATOMS: atom_id res chain seq x y z
N MET A 1 -36.77 -12.99 13.19
CA MET A 1 -35.57 -13.41 13.93
C MET A 1 -34.60 -14.21 13.08
N TYR A 2 -35.07 -15.16 12.31
CA TYR A 2 -34.26 -15.99 11.43
C TYR A 2 -33.71 -15.21 10.24
N GLU A 3 -34.51 -14.31 9.68
CA GLU A 3 -34.11 -13.43 8.56
C GLU A 3 -33.04 -12.41 8.98
N HIS A 4 -33.12 -11.91 10.21
CA HIS A 4 -32.15 -10.96 10.77
C HIS A 4 -30.76 -11.59 10.93
N HIS A 5 -30.72 -12.87 11.26
CA HIS A 5 -29.47 -13.62 11.39
C HIS A 5 -28.81 -13.86 10.03
N LYS A 6 -29.62 -14.13 9.00
CA LYS A 6 -29.15 -14.30 7.62
C LYS A 6 -28.58 -12.99 7.06
N GLU A 7 -29.25 -11.88 7.32
CA GLU A 7 -28.79 -10.55 6.88
C GLU A 7 -27.46 -10.16 7.51
N ARG A 8 -27.23 -10.48 8.79
CA ARG A 8 -25.96 -10.23 9.47
C ARG A 8 -24.83 -11.07 8.89
N LEU A 9 -25.09 -12.33 8.59
CA LEU A 9 -24.10 -13.22 7.99
C LEU A 9 -23.73 -12.78 6.58
N LEU A 10 -24.71 -12.37 5.77
CA LEU A 10 -24.49 -11.84 4.43
C LEU A 10 -23.71 -10.54 4.47
N SER A 11 -24.00 -9.65 5.43
CA SER A 11 -23.31 -8.39 5.62
C SER A 11 -21.84 -8.61 6.01
N ARG A 12 -21.57 -9.57 6.88
CA ARG A 12 -20.19 -9.95 7.27
C ARG A 12 -19.43 -10.53 6.11
N THR A 13 -20.05 -11.42 5.35
CA THR A 13 -19.42 -12.03 4.17
C THR A 13 -19.13 -10.96 3.11
N ALA A 14 -20.06 -10.04 2.89
CA ALA A 14 -19.87 -8.94 1.94
C ALA A 14 -18.74 -8.02 2.38
N PHE A 15 -18.63 -7.74 3.68
CA PHE A 15 -17.55 -6.90 4.25
C PHE A 15 -16.19 -7.57 4.06
N LEU A 16 -16.11 -8.86 4.40
CA LEU A 16 -14.86 -9.63 4.24
C LEU A 16 -14.44 -9.72 2.78
N ARG A 17 -15.41 -9.87 1.88
CA ARG A 17 -15.15 -9.90 0.44
C ARG A 17 -14.61 -8.56 -0.05
N ARG A 18 -15.17 -7.44 0.41
CA ARG A 18 -14.68 -6.10 0.11
C ARG A 18 -13.27 -5.89 0.62
N LEU A 19 -13.02 -6.27 1.87
CA LEU A 19 -11.72 -6.14 2.50
C LEU A 19 -10.67 -6.95 1.74
N ALA A 20 -11.00 -8.19 1.38
CA ALA A 20 -10.13 -9.06 0.61
C ALA A 20 -9.82 -8.47 -0.78
N ARG A 21 -10.84 -7.88 -1.44
CA ARG A 21 -10.66 -7.23 -2.73
C ARG A 21 -9.74 -6.03 -2.63
N HIS A 22 -9.93 -5.18 -1.63
CA HIS A 22 -9.08 -4.01 -1.41
C HIS A 22 -7.65 -4.40 -1.08
N ALA A 23 -7.48 -5.43 -0.23
CA ALA A 23 -6.15 -5.95 0.10
C ALA A 23 -5.46 -6.52 -1.14
N ALA A 24 -6.19 -7.25 -1.98
CA ALA A 24 -5.66 -7.81 -3.22
C ALA A 24 -5.21 -6.72 -4.18
N ILE A 25 -6.01 -5.66 -4.33
CA ILE A 25 -5.65 -4.50 -5.17
C ILE A 25 -4.40 -3.82 -4.62
N ALA A 26 -4.32 -3.62 -3.31
CA ALA A 26 -3.17 -2.99 -2.67
C ALA A 26 -1.89 -3.81 -2.89
N VAL A 27 -1.95 -5.13 -2.69
CA VAL A 27 -0.83 -6.04 -2.93
C VAL A 27 -0.40 -5.99 -4.39
N PHE A 28 -1.35 -6.00 -5.31
CA PHE A 28 -1.08 -5.94 -6.75
C PHE A 28 -0.38 -4.64 -7.13
N VAL A 29 -0.84 -3.52 -6.60
CA VAL A 29 -0.24 -2.20 -6.85
C VAL A 29 1.18 -2.15 -6.30
N VAL A 30 1.40 -2.63 -5.08
CA VAL A 30 2.73 -2.67 -4.46
C VAL A 30 3.66 -3.56 -5.25
N ALA A 31 3.22 -4.76 -5.63
CA ALA A 31 4.03 -5.70 -6.41
C ALA A 31 4.41 -5.11 -7.77
N GLY A 32 3.46 -4.51 -8.48
CA GLY A 32 3.73 -3.84 -9.75
C GLY A 32 4.69 -2.68 -9.59
N SER A 33 4.53 -1.88 -8.54
CA SER A 33 5.41 -0.77 -8.22
C SER A 33 6.83 -1.24 -7.91
N LEU A 34 6.97 -2.34 -7.19
CA LEU A 34 8.28 -2.96 -6.90
C LEU A 34 8.97 -3.37 -8.19
N VAL A 35 8.26 -4.05 -9.09
CA VAL A 35 8.83 -4.49 -10.36
C VAL A 35 9.31 -3.30 -11.19
N VAL A 36 8.52 -2.24 -11.28
CA VAL A 36 8.90 -1.03 -12.02
C VAL A 36 10.13 -0.37 -11.39
N GLY A 37 10.14 -0.25 -10.06
CA GLY A 37 11.27 0.32 -9.34
C GLY A 37 12.55 -0.49 -9.50
N MET A 38 12.44 -1.82 -9.39
CA MET A 38 13.57 -2.72 -9.62
C MET A 38 14.13 -2.56 -11.03
N ALA A 39 13.26 -2.59 -12.03
CA ALA A 39 13.66 -2.45 -13.42
C ALA A 39 14.37 -1.12 -13.67
N GLY A 40 13.86 -0.03 -13.11
CA GLY A 40 14.48 1.29 -13.24
C GLY A 40 15.86 1.37 -12.59
N TYR A 41 16.01 0.87 -11.38
CA TYR A 41 17.31 0.88 -10.71
C TYR A 41 18.33 -0.02 -11.38
N VAL A 42 17.92 -1.16 -11.89
CA VAL A 42 18.80 -2.04 -12.66
C VAL A 42 19.24 -1.33 -13.94
N HIS A 43 18.30 -0.70 -14.64
CA HIS A 43 18.58 -0.05 -15.93
C HIS A 43 19.44 1.20 -15.78
N PHE A 44 19.08 2.09 -14.85
CA PHE A 44 19.75 3.39 -14.73
C PHE A 44 21.02 3.36 -13.88
N GLU A 45 21.01 2.55 -12.81
CA GLU A 45 22.12 2.53 -11.84
C GLU A 45 22.94 1.25 -11.90
N GLY A 46 22.55 0.26 -12.69
CA GLY A 46 23.28 -0.99 -12.80
C GLY A 46 23.29 -1.82 -11.55
N LEU A 47 22.30 -1.64 -10.65
CA LEU A 47 22.21 -2.42 -9.43
C LEU A 47 21.81 -3.87 -9.74
N GLY A 48 22.25 -4.81 -8.90
CA GLY A 48 21.74 -6.17 -8.95
C GLY A 48 20.26 -6.19 -8.60
N TRP A 49 19.56 -7.24 -9.00
CA TRP A 49 18.10 -7.36 -8.78
C TRP A 49 17.73 -7.30 -7.32
N LEU A 50 18.52 -7.93 -6.44
CA LEU A 50 18.27 -7.93 -5.00
C LEU A 50 18.47 -6.53 -4.39
N ASP A 51 19.53 -5.86 -4.78
CA ASP A 51 19.80 -4.50 -4.31
C ASP A 51 18.74 -3.53 -4.83
N ALA A 52 18.32 -3.69 -6.08
CA ALA A 52 17.24 -2.89 -6.65
C ALA A 52 15.92 -3.14 -5.92
N PHE A 53 15.64 -4.39 -5.56
CA PHE A 53 14.46 -4.75 -4.77
C PHE A 53 14.47 -4.04 -3.42
N VAL A 54 15.60 -4.11 -2.70
CA VAL A 54 15.69 -3.49 -1.37
C VAL A 54 15.51 -1.99 -1.48
N ASN A 55 16.14 -1.36 -2.46
CA ASN A 55 16.05 0.09 -2.64
C ASN A 55 14.62 0.54 -2.98
N ALA A 56 13.96 -0.17 -3.89
CA ALA A 56 12.58 0.11 -4.26
C ALA A 56 11.63 -0.13 -3.08
N ALA A 57 11.83 -1.21 -2.34
CA ALA A 57 11.02 -1.53 -1.18
C ALA A 57 11.16 -0.47 -0.08
N MET A 58 12.37 0.03 0.15
CA MET A 58 12.61 1.08 1.14
C MET A 58 11.90 2.37 0.76
N LEU A 59 11.87 2.72 -0.51
CA LEU A 59 11.14 3.89 -0.98
C LEU A 59 9.63 3.70 -0.83
N LEU A 60 9.11 2.54 -1.20
CA LEU A 60 7.68 2.23 -1.06
C LEU A 60 7.26 2.18 0.40
N GLY A 61 8.15 1.74 1.27
CA GLY A 61 7.88 1.72 2.71
C GLY A 61 8.06 3.07 3.40
N GLY A 62 8.45 4.11 2.68
CA GLY A 62 8.62 5.45 3.22
C GLY A 62 9.92 5.68 3.97
N MET A 63 10.88 4.75 3.86
CA MET A 63 12.15 4.83 4.60
C MET A 63 13.27 5.52 3.82
N GLY A 64 13.09 5.72 2.52
CA GLY A 64 14.11 6.31 1.67
C GLY A 64 15.09 5.30 1.10
N PRO A 65 15.93 5.72 0.14
CA PRO A 65 16.82 4.81 -0.56
C PRO A 65 18.05 4.44 0.29
N ILE A 66 18.53 3.19 0.13
CA ILE A 66 19.79 2.75 0.73
C ILE A 66 20.96 3.20 -0.13
N TRP A 67 20.83 3.08 -1.45
CA TRP A 67 21.82 3.52 -2.41
C TRP A 67 21.39 4.82 -3.06
N SER A 68 22.24 5.83 -2.98
CA SER A 68 21.98 7.10 -3.66
C SER A 68 22.27 6.96 -5.15
N PRO A 69 21.38 7.47 -6.02
CA PRO A 69 21.62 7.40 -7.46
C PRO A 69 22.83 8.25 -7.86
N ALA A 70 23.68 7.68 -8.72
CA ALA A 70 24.91 8.34 -9.17
C ALA A 70 24.76 8.97 -10.55
N THR A 71 23.93 8.36 -11.43
CA THR A 71 23.75 8.86 -12.80
C THR A 71 22.65 9.92 -12.85
N PRO A 72 22.75 10.88 -13.81
CA PRO A 72 21.66 11.85 -13.98
C PRO A 72 20.32 11.22 -14.26
N GLY A 73 20.27 10.19 -15.12
CA GLY A 73 19.05 9.44 -15.40
C GLY A 73 18.48 8.75 -14.16
N GLY A 74 19.38 8.13 -13.38
CA GLY A 74 19.00 7.49 -12.13
C GLY A 74 18.47 8.47 -11.08
N LYS A 75 19.05 9.66 -11.02
CA LYS A 75 18.59 10.72 -10.12
C LYS A 75 17.16 11.17 -10.47
N VAL A 76 16.89 11.38 -11.75
CA VAL A 76 15.55 11.75 -12.22
C VAL A 76 14.57 10.61 -11.93
N PHE A 77 14.95 9.39 -12.27
CA PHE A 77 14.11 8.21 -12.01
C PHE A 77 13.81 8.07 -10.51
N ALA A 78 14.84 8.18 -9.67
CA ALA A 78 14.69 8.03 -8.22
C ALA A 78 13.77 9.12 -7.65
N GLY A 79 13.91 10.36 -8.12
CA GLY A 79 13.05 11.46 -7.67
C GLY A 79 11.59 11.24 -8.04
N VAL A 80 11.33 10.90 -9.30
CA VAL A 80 9.98 10.62 -9.79
C VAL A 80 9.41 9.40 -9.08
N TYR A 81 10.21 8.34 -8.97
CA TYR A 81 9.78 7.11 -8.30
C TYR A 81 9.50 7.35 -6.82
N ALA A 82 10.30 8.18 -6.15
CA ALA A 82 10.08 8.52 -4.73
C ALA A 82 8.75 9.24 -4.53
N LEU A 83 8.40 10.18 -5.41
CA LEU A 83 7.11 10.86 -5.36
C LEU A 83 5.97 9.87 -5.57
N TYR A 84 6.10 9.00 -6.56
CA TYR A 84 5.13 7.95 -6.83
C TYR A 84 5.01 6.99 -5.65
N ALA A 85 6.14 6.55 -5.10
CA ALA A 85 6.17 5.63 -3.96
C ALA A 85 5.50 6.23 -2.73
N GLY A 86 5.69 7.53 -2.49
CA GLY A 86 5.02 8.23 -1.40
C GLY A 86 3.51 8.22 -1.57
N MET A 87 3.02 8.45 -2.78
CA MET A 87 1.60 8.38 -3.09
C MET A 87 1.05 6.97 -2.87
N VAL A 88 1.76 5.94 -3.37
CA VAL A 88 1.39 4.54 -3.19
C VAL A 88 1.34 4.19 -1.70
N PHE A 89 2.34 4.63 -0.93
CA PHE A 89 2.38 4.41 0.52
C PHE A 89 1.14 5.00 1.20
N LEU A 90 0.78 6.24 0.88
CA LEU A 90 -0.39 6.90 1.46
C LEU A 90 -1.69 6.19 1.09
N VAL A 91 -1.83 5.79 -0.18
CA VAL A 91 -3.03 5.08 -0.64
C VAL A 91 -3.16 3.73 0.05
N VAL A 92 -2.09 2.95 0.11
CA VAL A 92 -2.09 1.63 0.75
C VAL A 92 -2.36 1.77 2.24
N ALA A 93 -1.71 2.72 2.91
CA ALA A 93 -1.94 2.98 4.32
C ALA A 93 -3.40 3.39 4.58
N SER A 94 -3.97 4.22 3.72
CA SER A 94 -5.37 4.63 3.82
C SER A 94 -6.32 3.45 3.66
N ILE A 95 -6.05 2.57 2.71
CA ILE A 95 -6.87 1.37 2.48
C ILE A 95 -6.85 0.45 3.70
N ILE A 96 -5.68 0.28 4.31
CA ILE A 96 -5.52 -0.59 5.49
C ILE A 96 -6.13 0.06 6.74
N LEU A 97 -5.90 1.36 6.93
CA LEU A 97 -6.30 2.08 8.14
C LEU A 97 -7.76 2.52 8.13
N ALA A 98 -8.34 2.76 6.95
CA ALA A 98 -9.71 3.26 6.85
C ALA A 98 -10.73 2.39 7.58
N PRO A 99 -10.75 1.06 7.42
CA PRO A 99 -11.68 0.22 8.18
C PRO A 99 -11.45 0.30 9.67
N LEU A 100 -10.19 0.36 10.12
CA LEU A 100 -9.84 0.46 11.53
C LEU A 100 -10.27 1.79 12.13
N VAL A 101 -10.00 2.89 11.44
CA VAL A 101 -10.39 4.24 11.87
C VAL A 101 -11.91 4.34 11.93
N HIS A 102 -12.59 3.85 10.91
CA HIS A 102 -14.05 3.85 10.87
C HIS A 102 -14.64 3.06 12.03
N ARG A 103 -14.06 1.91 12.34
CA ARG A 103 -14.50 1.07 13.44
C ARG A 103 -14.30 1.75 14.79
N VAL A 104 -13.16 2.41 14.99
CA VAL A 104 -12.85 3.13 16.22
C VAL A 104 -13.78 4.34 16.39
N LEU A 105 -13.99 5.13 15.33
CA LEU A 105 -14.90 6.27 15.36
C LEU A 105 -16.33 5.84 15.63
N HIS A 106 -16.76 4.73 15.06
CA HIS A 106 -18.10 4.18 15.30
C HIS A 106 -18.27 3.74 16.75
N ARG A 107 -17.23 3.17 17.36
CA ARG A 107 -17.22 2.80 18.77
C ARG A 107 -17.32 4.00 19.68
N PHE A 108 -16.56 5.05 19.39
CA PHE A 108 -16.61 6.31 20.15
C PHE A 108 -17.97 6.97 20.05
N HIS A 109 -18.59 6.95 18.89
CA HIS A 109 -19.92 7.50 18.68
C HIS A 109 -20.98 6.74 19.48
N TRP A 110 -20.81 5.44 19.63
CA TRP A 110 -21.68 4.59 20.43
C TRP A 110 -21.55 4.84 21.93
N GLU A 111 -20.36 5.06 22.41
CA GLU A 111 -20.09 5.36 23.82
C GLU A 111 -20.64 6.73 24.22
N ASP A 112 -20.56 7.72 23.34
CA ASP A 112 -21.11 9.04 23.58
C ASP A 112 -22.64 9.06 23.62
N LYS A 113 -23.30 8.12 22.97
CA LYS A 113 -24.76 7.99 22.97
C LYS A 113 -25.29 7.11 24.11
N GLY A 114 -24.41 6.36 24.73
CA GLY A 114 -24.77 5.52 25.86
C GLY A 114 -24.70 6.23 27.17
#